data_9a1cd6751a32d8c85f8945029b12e774
#
_entry.id   9a1cd6751a32d8c85f8945029b12e774
#
_cell.length_a   1.000
_cell.length_b   1.000
_cell.length_c   1.000
_cell.angle_alpha   90.00
_cell.angle_beta   90.00
_cell.angle_gamma   90.00
#
_symmetry.space_group_name_H-M   'P 1'
#
loop_
_entity.id
_entity.type
_entity.pdbx_description
1 polymer ?
#
loop_
_entity_poly.entity_id
_entity_poly.type
_entity_poly.pdbx_seq_one_letter_code
_entity_poly.pdbx_strand_id
1 'polypeptide(L)'
;MAIIVMIYGNSGSGKTTSLRNFQAGEMSVFNVSKKPFPFKCNFGHIETDDYKVIKDALVKSQSPSIAIDDATYLIVNEFMRTAKVSNFQKFTDMALNFWELVRFCNEQLPADKIIYFIGHSEQSDTGSEKFKTIGKLLDEKVCLEGLFTIVLKTVVQDGKYYFSTQTNGQDTVKSPMGMFAGKYIPNDLKAVDDTIRSFYGITKAPKNK
;
A
#
# COMPACT_ATOMS: atom_id res chain seq x y z
N MET A 1 -4.67 12.28 11.81
CA MET A 1 -3.76 11.66 10.85
C MET A 1 -4.32 10.31 10.48
N ALA A 2 -4.44 10.01 9.18
CA ALA A 2 -4.90 8.69 8.72
C ALA A 2 -3.87 7.60 9.09
N ILE A 3 -4.33 6.35 9.20
CA ILE A 3 -3.42 5.21 9.32
C ILE A 3 -2.97 4.81 7.93
N ILE A 4 -1.65 4.77 7.73
CA ILE A 4 -1.07 4.26 6.50
C ILE A 4 -0.47 2.87 6.72
N VAL A 5 -0.77 1.97 5.79
CA VAL A 5 -0.35 0.57 5.82
C VAL A 5 0.38 0.25 4.53
N MET A 6 1.55 -0.35 4.64
CA MET A 6 2.27 -0.87 3.49
C MET A 6 2.07 -2.36 3.34
N ILE A 7 1.84 -2.83 2.12
CA ILE A 7 1.74 -4.25 1.78
C ILE A 7 2.62 -4.52 0.58
N TYR A 8 3.54 -5.46 0.72
CA TYR A 8 4.41 -5.83 -0.40
C TYR A 8 4.55 -7.34 -0.57
N GLY A 9 5.06 -7.75 -1.71
CA GLY A 9 5.39 -9.13 -2.01
C GLY A 9 5.54 -9.40 -3.49
N ASN A 10 5.93 -10.61 -3.83
CA ASN A 10 6.20 -11.05 -5.19
C ASN A 10 4.94 -11.01 -6.08
N SER A 11 5.14 -11.00 -7.40
CA SER A 11 4.03 -11.20 -8.34
C SER A 11 3.33 -12.53 -8.07
N GLY A 12 1.99 -12.54 -8.15
CA GLY A 12 1.20 -13.76 -7.89
C GLY A 12 1.04 -14.14 -6.42
N SER A 13 1.58 -13.36 -5.46
CA SER A 13 1.49 -13.68 -4.02
C SER A 13 0.17 -13.25 -3.35
N GLY A 14 -0.83 -12.80 -4.12
CA GLY A 14 -2.16 -12.50 -3.59
C GLY A 14 -2.37 -11.05 -3.13
N LYS A 15 -1.48 -10.10 -3.45
CA LYS A 15 -1.61 -8.68 -3.06
C LYS A 15 -2.97 -8.10 -3.43
N THR A 16 -3.25 -7.93 -4.71
CA THR A 16 -4.53 -7.41 -5.21
C THR A 16 -5.70 -8.32 -4.82
N THR A 17 -5.51 -9.65 -4.84
CA THR A 17 -6.56 -10.62 -4.48
C THR A 17 -7.03 -10.47 -3.03
N SER A 18 -6.20 -9.94 -2.14
CA SER A 18 -6.57 -9.69 -0.74
C SER A 18 -7.73 -8.69 -0.57
N LEU A 19 -7.98 -7.85 -1.58
CA LEU A 19 -9.06 -6.85 -1.61
C LEU A 19 -10.46 -7.45 -1.86
N ARG A 20 -10.56 -8.72 -2.28
CA ARG A 20 -11.78 -9.37 -2.80
C ARG A 20 -13.01 -9.31 -1.89
N ASN A 21 -12.81 -9.21 -0.58
CA ASN A 21 -13.89 -9.28 0.41
C ASN A 21 -14.48 -7.91 0.80
N PHE A 22 -13.93 -6.81 0.28
CA PHE A 22 -14.53 -5.49 0.48
C PHE A 22 -15.79 -5.32 -0.34
N GLN A 23 -16.78 -4.64 0.24
CA GLN A 23 -18.06 -4.34 -0.37
C GLN A 23 -18.13 -2.89 -0.86
N ALA A 24 -19.18 -2.58 -1.62
CA ALA A 24 -19.45 -1.21 -2.07
C ALA A 24 -19.49 -0.22 -0.90
N GLY A 25 -18.79 0.89 -1.03
CA GLY A 25 -18.68 1.94 -0.01
C GLY A 25 -17.72 1.64 1.15
N GLU A 26 -17.12 0.44 1.24
CA GLU A 26 -16.13 0.13 2.25
C GLU A 26 -14.70 0.47 1.79
N MET A 27 -14.45 0.35 0.49
CA MET A 27 -13.14 0.55 -0.12
C MET A 27 -13.25 1.35 -1.41
N SER A 28 -12.28 2.21 -1.67
CA SER A 28 -11.97 2.76 -3.00
C SER A 28 -10.57 2.37 -3.39
N VAL A 29 -10.32 2.08 -4.67
CA VAL A 29 -9.02 1.64 -5.15
C VAL A 29 -8.50 2.53 -6.27
N PHE A 30 -7.26 3.00 -6.16
CA PHE A 30 -6.48 3.50 -7.28
C PHE A 30 -5.76 2.33 -7.92
N ASN A 31 -6.22 1.91 -9.10
CA ASN A 31 -5.61 0.86 -9.90
C ASN A 31 -4.51 1.47 -10.77
N VAL A 32 -3.29 1.51 -10.23
CA VAL A 32 -2.15 2.19 -10.89
C VAL A 32 -1.71 1.46 -12.16
N SER A 33 -1.75 0.13 -12.13
CA SER A 33 -1.34 -0.70 -13.28
C SER A 33 -2.39 -0.80 -14.38
N LYS A 34 -3.62 -0.34 -14.13
CA LYS A 34 -4.76 -0.36 -15.07
C LYS A 34 -5.09 -1.77 -15.60
N LYS A 35 -4.80 -2.81 -14.80
CA LYS A 35 -5.11 -4.20 -15.12
C LYS A 35 -6.48 -4.58 -14.55
N PRO A 36 -7.21 -5.50 -15.20
CA PRO A 36 -8.41 -6.08 -14.61
C PRO A 36 -8.10 -6.72 -13.26
N PHE A 37 -9.02 -6.57 -12.29
CA PHE A 37 -8.90 -7.28 -11.01
C PHE A 37 -9.01 -8.79 -11.20
N PRO A 38 -8.24 -9.61 -10.44
CA PRO A 38 -8.28 -11.07 -10.53
C PRO A 38 -9.53 -11.68 -9.85
N PHE A 39 -10.53 -10.86 -9.55
CA PHE A 39 -11.81 -11.24 -8.92
C PHE A 39 -12.92 -10.29 -9.36
N LYS A 40 -14.17 -10.67 -9.09
CA LYS A 40 -15.33 -9.81 -9.34
C LYS A 40 -15.34 -8.65 -8.34
N CYS A 41 -15.03 -7.45 -8.82
CA CYS A 41 -14.92 -6.25 -8.01
C CYS A 41 -16.31 -5.67 -7.69
N ASN A 42 -16.56 -5.33 -6.42
CA ASN A 42 -17.80 -4.71 -5.93
C ASN A 42 -17.59 -3.31 -5.33
N PHE A 43 -16.39 -2.77 -5.39
CA PHE A 43 -16.05 -1.44 -4.86
C PHE A 43 -15.65 -0.47 -5.99
N GLY A 44 -15.68 0.84 -5.68
CA GLY A 44 -15.28 1.89 -6.63
C GLY A 44 -13.76 1.86 -6.87
N HIS A 45 -13.37 2.10 -8.12
CA HIS A 45 -11.95 2.24 -8.47
C HIS A 45 -11.73 3.32 -9.53
N ILE A 46 -10.52 3.86 -9.54
CA ILE A 46 -10.03 4.84 -10.52
C ILE A 46 -8.73 4.29 -11.11
N GLU A 47 -8.64 4.24 -12.43
CA GLU A 47 -7.43 3.84 -13.15
C GLU A 47 -6.56 5.08 -13.41
N THR A 48 -5.53 5.26 -12.58
CA THR A 48 -4.63 6.42 -12.70
C THR A 48 -3.27 6.14 -12.07
N ASP A 49 -2.24 6.74 -12.64
CA ASP A 49 -0.89 6.83 -12.12
C ASP A 49 -0.42 8.29 -11.97
N ASP A 50 -1.37 9.23 -11.94
CA ASP A 50 -1.14 10.65 -11.73
C ASP A 50 -1.28 11.01 -10.25
N TYR A 51 -0.19 11.47 -9.63
CA TYR A 51 -0.15 11.83 -8.22
C TYR A 51 -1.14 12.94 -7.83
N LYS A 52 -1.37 13.91 -8.74
CA LYS A 52 -2.33 14.98 -8.48
C LYS A 52 -3.76 14.47 -8.47
N VAL A 53 -4.11 13.64 -9.46
CA VAL A 53 -5.45 13.01 -9.54
C VAL A 53 -5.69 12.15 -8.31
N ILE A 54 -4.68 11.39 -7.85
CA ILE A 54 -4.75 10.57 -6.64
C ILE A 54 -4.99 11.46 -5.41
N LYS A 55 -4.17 12.50 -5.18
CA LYS A 55 -4.31 13.41 -4.04
C LYS A 55 -5.69 14.09 -4.02
N ASP A 56 -6.16 14.60 -5.16
CA ASP A 56 -7.47 15.26 -5.28
C ASP A 56 -8.64 14.30 -5.00
N ALA A 57 -8.54 13.05 -5.46
CA ALA A 57 -9.56 12.04 -5.22
C ALA A 57 -9.53 11.47 -3.78
N LEU A 58 -8.36 11.37 -3.16
CA LEU A 58 -8.20 10.99 -1.74
C LEU A 58 -8.98 11.94 -0.81
N VAL A 59 -8.87 13.26 -1.04
CA VAL A 59 -9.60 14.28 -0.25
C VAL A 59 -11.11 14.13 -0.41
N LYS A 60 -11.58 13.81 -1.61
CA LYS A 60 -13.02 13.73 -1.95
C LYS A 60 -13.65 12.38 -1.57
N SER A 61 -12.84 11.36 -1.37
CA SER A 61 -13.33 10.00 -1.12
C SER A 61 -14.09 9.91 0.19
N GLN A 62 -15.28 9.31 0.15
CA GLN A 62 -16.09 8.99 1.33
C GLN A 62 -15.80 7.58 1.88
N SER A 63 -15.05 6.75 1.14
CA SER A 63 -14.71 5.41 1.59
C SER A 63 -13.82 5.45 2.84
N PRO A 64 -14.13 4.66 3.87
CA PRO A 64 -13.31 4.60 5.09
C PRO A 64 -11.93 4.01 4.86
N SER A 65 -11.79 3.15 3.84
CA SER A 65 -10.52 2.53 3.46
C SER A 65 -10.22 2.80 2.00
N ILE A 66 -8.95 3.06 1.67
CA ILE A 66 -8.51 3.36 0.32
C ILE A 66 -7.24 2.56 0.04
N ALA A 67 -7.16 1.92 -1.13
CA ALA A 67 -5.95 1.24 -1.56
C ALA A 67 -5.35 1.93 -2.80
N ILE A 68 -4.04 2.09 -2.81
CA ILE A 68 -3.24 2.42 -3.98
C ILE A 68 -2.61 1.09 -4.42
N ASP A 69 -3.30 0.39 -5.32
CA ASP A 69 -2.89 -0.94 -5.77
C ASP A 69 -1.84 -0.83 -6.88
N ASP A 70 -0.83 -1.67 -6.77
CA ASP A 70 0.38 -1.62 -7.61
C ASP A 70 1.14 -0.27 -7.47
N ALA A 71 1.19 0.31 -6.26
CA ALA A 71 1.81 1.62 -5.97
C ALA A 71 3.26 1.75 -6.45
N THR A 72 4.01 0.66 -6.55
CA THR A 72 5.35 0.61 -7.14
C THR A 72 5.37 1.17 -8.57
N TYR A 73 4.28 0.97 -9.34
CA TYR A 73 4.19 1.47 -10.71
C TYR A 73 4.00 2.98 -10.80
N LEU A 74 3.68 3.69 -9.73
CA LEU A 74 3.75 5.15 -9.72
C LEU A 74 5.18 5.62 -10.06
N ILE A 75 6.17 5.03 -9.38
CA ILE A 75 7.58 5.35 -9.60
C ILE A 75 8.06 4.78 -10.95
N VAL A 76 7.71 3.54 -11.26
CA VAL A 76 8.11 2.87 -12.53
C VAL A 76 7.61 3.62 -13.75
N ASN A 77 6.34 4.01 -13.77
CA ASN A 77 5.74 4.71 -14.91
C ASN A 77 6.34 6.11 -15.09
N GLU A 78 6.58 6.82 -13.98
CA GLU A 78 7.26 8.13 -14.02
C GLU A 78 8.69 7.99 -14.54
N PHE A 79 9.45 7.00 -14.08
CA PHE A 79 10.78 6.68 -14.60
C PHE A 79 10.75 6.41 -16.10
N MET A 80 9.83 5.57 -16.57
CA MET A 80 9.74 5.22 -17.98
C MET A 80 9.34 6.41 -18.86
N ARG A 81 8.43 7.28 -18.40
CA ARG A 81 8.07 8.52 -19.10
C ARG A 81 9.26 9.47 -19.26
N THR A 82 10.15 9.48 -18.28
CA THR A 82 11.34 10.35 -18.26
C THR A 82 12.64 9.64 -18.68
N ALA A 83 12.56 8.40 -19.19
CA ALA A 83 13.73 7.57 -19.49
C ALA A 83 14.72 8.22 -20.49
N LYS A 84 14.21 9.02 -21.45
CA LYS A 84 15.05 9.72 -22.46
C LYS A 84 15.66 11.03 -21.94
N VAL A 85 15.29 11.49 -20.75
CA VAL A 85 15.84 12.71 -20.16
C VAL A 85 17.17 12.38 -19.48
N SER A 86 18.25 12.92 -19.99
CA SER A 86 19.61 12.75 -19.43
C SER A 86 19.84 13.75 -18.29
N ASN A 87 19.09 13.60 -17.18
CA ASN A 87 19.22 14.44 -16.01
C ASN A 87 19.06 13.60 -14.72
N PHE A 88 19.98 13.78 -13.78
CA PHE A 88 19.89 13.14 -12.46
C PHE A 88 18.74 13.68 -11.60
N GLN A 89 18.32 14.92 -11.84
CA GLN A 89 17.20 15.55 -11.11
C GLN A 89 15.92 14.72 -11.18
N LYS A 90 15.64 14.04 -12.30
CA LYS A 90 14.47 13.17 -12.46
C LYS A 90 14.32 12.10 -11.35
N PHE A 91 15.45 11.55 -10.86
CA PHE A 91 15.41 10.55 -9.79
C PHE A 91 15.04 11.17 -8.44
N THR A 92 15.49 12.41 -8.22
CA THR A 92 15.10 13.19 -7.03
C THR A 92 13.64 13.56 -7.08
N ASP A 93 13.14 14.01 -8.23
CA ASP A 93 11.73 14.40 -8.41
C ASP A 93 10.80 13.19 -8.23
N MET A 94 11.12 12.03 -8.81
CA MET A 94 10.36 10.80 -8.63
C MET A 94 10.30 10.36 -7.16
N ALA A 95 11.46 10.41 -6.48
CA ALA A 95 11.56 10.08 -5.08
C ALA A 95 10.71 11.03 -4.22
N LEU A 96 10.77 12.33 -4.51
CA LEU A 96 10.00 13.37 -3.83
C LEU A 96 8.51 13.18 -4.05
N ASN A 97 8.05 12.94 -5.29
CA ASN A 97 6.63 12.75 -5.61
C ASN A 97 6.01 11.59 -4.84
N PHE A 98 6.72 10.46 -4.77
CA PHE A 98 6.23 9.28 -4.03
C PHE A 98 6.24 9.52 -2.52
N TRP A 99 7.32 10.07 -1.98
CA TRP A 99 7.45 10.41 -0.56
C TRP A 99 6.39 11.43 -0.12
N GLU A 100 6.13 12.47 -0.92
CA GLU A 100 5.07 13.45 -0.67
C GLU A 100 3.69 12.83 -0.67
N LEU A 101 3.41 11.85 -1.56
CA LEU A 101 2.13 11.14 -1.55
C LEU A 101 1.94 10.37 -0.24
N VAL A 102 2.98 9.67 0.23
CA VAL A 102 2.94 8.94 1.51
C VAL A 102 2.70 9.91 2.68
N ARG A 103 3.43 11.02 2.72
CA ARG A 103 3.24 12.05 3.76
C ARG A 103 1.87 12.69 3.68
N PHE A 104 1.40 13.03 2.50
CA PHE A 104 0.06 13.58 2.29
C PHE A 104 -1.02 12.64 2.86
N CYS A 105 -0.94 11.34 2.59
CA CYS A 105 -1.88 10.38 3.13
C CYS A 105 -1.86 10.34 4.66
N ASN A 106 -0.67 10.38 5.25
CA ASN A 106 -0.53 10.35 6.71
C ASN A 106 -1.02 11.66 7.38
N GLU A 107 -0.62 12.81 6.85
CA GLU A 107 -0.73 14.10 7.54
C GLU A 107 -2.02 14.86 7.22
N GLN A 108 -2.53 14.73 5.99
CA GLN A 108 -3.61 15.57 5.49
C GLN A 108 -4.98 14.87 5.49
N LEU A 109 -5.02 13.55 5.62
CA LEU A 109 -6.28 12.81 5.59
C LEU A 109 -6.86 12.61 7.00
N PRO A 110 -8.21 12.50 7.14
CA PRO A 110 -8.89 12.28 8.41
C PRO A 110 -8.43 11.01 9.12
N ALA A 111 -8.49 11.03 10.46
CA ALA A 111 -8.01 9.94 11.31
C ALA A 111 -8.84 8.65 11.24
N ASP A 112 -10.04 8.71 10.68
CA ASP A 112 -10.92 7.55 10.45
C ASP A 112 -10.61 6.81 9.14
N LYS A 113 -9.66 7.33 8.33
CA LYS A 113 -9.21 6.71 7.09
C LYS A 113 -8.06 5.74 7.33
N ILE A 114 -8.08 4.62 6.58
CA ILE A 114 -6.95 3.71 6.43
C ILE A 114 -6.52 3.69 4.98
N ILE A 115 -5.26 3.96 4.71
CA ILE A 115 -4.70 4.02 3.35
C ILE A 115 -3.68 2.90 3.16
N TYR A 116 -3.92 2.04 2.19
CA TYR A 116 -3.06 0.91 1.87
C TYR A 116 -2.20 1.22 0.65
N PHE A 117 -0.89 1.14 0.80
CA PHE A 117 0.08 1.15 -0.29
C PHE A 117 0.46 -0.29 -0.61
N ILE A 118 -0.01 -0.81 -1.73
CA ILE A 118 0.20 -2.19 -2.14
C ILE A 118 1.19 -2.20 -3.30
N GLY A 119 2.30 -2.93 -3.16
CA GLY A 119 3.33 -2.94 -4.19
C GLY A 119 4.19 -4.20 -4.23
N HIS A 120 5.15 -4.20 -5.13
CA HIS A 120 6.09 -5.31 -5.30
C HIS A 120 7.20 -5.29 -4.24
N SER A 121 7.77 -6.45 -3.98
CA SER A 121 8.99 -6.58 -3.19
C SER A 121 10.24 -6.62 -4.07
N GLU A 122 11.37 -6.31 -3.46
CA GLU A 122 12.70 -6.58 -3.98
C GLU A 122 13.61 -7.06 -2.85
N GLN A 123 14.71 -7.72 -3.21
CA GLN A 123 15.76 -8.06 -2.26
C GLN A 123 16.81 -6.94 -2.26
N SER A 124 17.22 -6.50 -1.08
CA SER A 124 18.38 -5.62 -0.92
C SER A 124 19.68 -6.40 -1.17
N ASP A 125 20.79 -5.69 -1.33
CA ASP A 125 22.12 -6.29 -1.48
C ASP A 125 22.51 -7.19 -0.31
N THR A 126 21.92 -6.99 0.87
CA THR A 126 22.10 -7.83 2.06
C THR A 126 21.14 -9.02 2.12
N GLY A 127 20.30 -9.23 1.08
CA GLY A 127 19.31 -10.29 1.01
C GLY A 127 18.03 -10.04 1.78
N SER A 128 17.87 -8.86 2.40
CA SER A 128 16.63 -8.49 3.08
C SER A 128 15.54 -8.11 2.08
N GLU A 129 14.33 -8.60 2.28
CA GLU A 129 13.19 -8.30 1.42
C GLU A 129 12.48 -7.02 1.91
N LYS A 130 12.26 -6.08 0.99
CA LYS A 130 11.66 -4.77 1.25
C LYS A 130 10.69 -4.36 0.14
N PHE A 131 9.97 -3.26 0.34
CA PHE A 131 9.16 -2.64 -0.70
C PHE A 131 10.05 -2.14 -1.84
N LYS A 132 9.69 -2.48 -3.08
CA LYS A 132 10.46 -2.11 -4.26
C LYS A 132 10.34 -0.63 -4.57
N THR A 133 11.49 0.03 -4.72
CA THR A 133 11.59 1.44 -5.16
C THR A 133 12.49 1.57 -6.39
N ILE A 134 12.61 2.77 -6.93
CA ILE A 134 13.54 3.11 -8.00
C ILE A 134 14.31 4.36 -7.59
N GLY A 135 15.63 4.28 -7.72
CA GLY A 135 16.54 5.38 -7.46
C GLY A 135 17.12 5.38 -6.06
N LYS A 136 18.43 5.63 -5.99
CA LYS A 136 19.24 5.56 -4.76
C LYS A 136 18.70 6.42 -3.62
N LEU A 137 17.97 7.49 -3.91
CA LEU A 137 17.46 8.38 -2.87
C LEU A 137 16.41 7.66 -2.00
N LEU A 138 15.41 6.99 -2.59
CA LEU A 138 14.44 6.19 -1.85
C LEU A 138 15.02 4.88 -1.34
N ASP A 139 15.95 4.32 -2.09
CA ASP A 139 16.48 2.99 -1.83
C ASP A 139 17.54 2.96 -0.72
N GLU A 140 18.42 3.97 -0.70
CA GLU A 140 19.58 4.02 0.22
C GLU A 140 19.49 5.12 1.28
N LYS A 141 18.77 6.22 1.02
CA LYS A 141 18.77 7.41 1.88
C LYS A 141 17.48 7.61 2.67
N VAL A 142 16.39 7.07 2.20
CA VAL A 142 15.07 7.17 2.85
C VAL A 142 14.60 5.77 3.22
N CYS A 143 14.43 5.51 4.52
CA CYS A 143 13.74 4.31 4.98
C CYS A 143 12.23 4.52 4.78
N LEU A 144 11.72 4.15 3.60
CA LEU A 144 10.32 4.37 3.25
C LEU A 144 9.36 3.63 4.22
N GLU A 145 9.69 2.40 4.58
CA GLU A 145 8.92 1.59 5.53
C GLU A 145 8.89 2.22 6.93
N GLY A 146 9.88 3.08 7.23
CA GLY A 146 9.94 3.85 8.47
C GLY A 146 8.75 4.80 8.65
N LEU A 147 8.13 5.26 7.56
CA LEU A 147 6.95 6.13 7.59
C LEU A 147 5.66 5.38 7.96
N PHE A 148 5.65 4.06 7.88
CA PHE A 148 4.47 3.23 8.14
C PHE A 148 4.56 2.57 9.51
N THR A 149 3.46 2.54 10.25
CA THR A 149 3.37 1.79 11.51
C THR A 149 3.11 0.31 11.26
N ILE A 150 2.45 -0.02 10.17
CA ILE A 150 2.07 -1.38 9.78
C ILE A 150 2.66 -1.66 8.40
N VAL A 151 3.49 -2.68 8.34
CA VAL A 151 4.08 -3.19 7.10
C VAL A 151 3.85 -4.69 7.05
N LEU A 152 3.08 -5.15 6.08
CA LEU A 152 2.73 -6.55 5.90
C LEU A 152 3.38 -7.09 4.62
N LYS A 153 3.73 -8.36 4.63
CA LYS A 153 4.24 -9.07 3.46
C LYS A 153 3.31 -10.21 3.06
N THR A 154 2.99 -10.30 1.77
CA THR A 154 2.27 -11.48 1.26
C THR A 154 3.19 -12.69 1.17
N VAL A 155 2.72 -13.83 1.66
CA VAL A 155 3.46 -15.09 1.69
C VAL A 155 2.59 -16.20 1.12
N VAL A 156 3.18 -17.07 0.31
CA VAL A 156 2.53 -18.30 -0.20
C VAL A 156 3.24 -19.50 0.39
N GLN A 157 2.51 -20.35 1.10
CA GLN A 157 2.98 -21.59 1.68
C GLN A 157 1.99 -22.72 1.39
N ASP A 158 2.45 -23.81 0.81
CA ASP A 158 1.62 -24.99 0.48
C ASP A 158 0.34 -24.62 -0.30
N GLY A 159 0.47 -23.71 -1.29
CA GLY A 159 -0.63 -23.22 -2.11
C GLY A 159 -1.63 -22.33 -1.40
N LYS A 160 -1.40 -21.97 -0.14
CA LYS A 160 -2.23 -21.05 0.64
C LYS A 160 -1.58 -19.69 0.75
N TYR A 161 -2.40 -18.65 0.81
CA TYR A 161 -1.99 -17.25 0.82
C TYR A 161 -2.17 -16.64 2.21
N TYR A 162 -1.13 -15.95 2.69
CA TYR A 162 -1.09 -15.34 4.01
C TYR A 162 -0.52 -13.92 3.94
N PHE A 163 -0.74 -13.15 5.00
CA PHE A 163 0.09 -12.00 5.36
C PHE A 163 1.03 -12.39 6.51
N SER A 164 2.32 -12.04 6.37
CA SER A 164 3.24 -11.98 7.50
C SER A 164 3.04 -10.66 8.22
N THR A 165 2.92 -10.70 9.55
CA THR A 165 2.66 -9.55 10.43
C THR A 165 3.86 -9.20 11.29
N GLN A 166 4.87 -10.07 11.34
CA GLN A 166 6.08 -9.93 12.13
C GLN A 166 7.30 -10.30 11.29
N THR A 167 8.38 -9.56 11.47
CA THR A 167 9.63 -9.84 10.76
C THR A 167 10.19 -11.22 11.11
N ASN A 168 10.91 -11.78 10.14
CA ASN A 168 11.75 -12.97 10.32
C ASN A 168 13.25 -12.60 10.46
N GLY A 169 13.58 -11.31 10.55
CA GLY A 169 14.95 -10.81 10.57
C GLY A 169 15.54 -10.54 9.17
N GLN A 170 14.84 -10.92 8.10
CA GLN A 170 15.27 -10.75 6.71
C GLN A 170 14.20 -10.00 5.88
N ASP A 171 13.36 -9.22 6.53
CA ASP A 171 12.36 -8.38 5.88
C ASP A 171 12.02 -7.17 6.76
N THR A 172 11.28 -6.22 6.20
CA THR A 172 10.87 -4.98 6.87
C THR A 172 9.49 -5.04 7.49
N VAL A 173 8.94 -6.25 7.65
CA VAL A 173 7.59 -6.48 8.20
C VAL A 173 7.52 -6.04 9.66
N LYS A 174 6.46 -5.31 10.01
CA LYS A 174 6.18 -4.87 11.36
C LYS A 174 4.71 -4.58 11.59
N SER A 175 4.27 -4.73 12.82
CA SER A 175 2.94 -4.32 13.28
C SER A 175 2.98 -3.98 14.77
N PRO A 176 2.02 -3.19 15.27
CA PRO A 176 1.88 -2.93 16.70
C PRO A 176 1.77 -4.21 17.51
N MET A 177 2.37 -4.18 18.70
CA MET A 177 2.33 -5.32 19.63
C MET A 177 0.89 -5.67 20.00
N GLY A 178 0.53 -6.94 19.86
CA GLY A 178 -0.81 -7.44 20.20
C GLY A 178 -1.91 -7.15 19.18
N MET A 179 -1.61 -6.50 18.05
CA MET A 179 -2.61 -6.21 17.02
C MET A 179 -3.10 -7.48 16.32
N PHE A 180 -2.19 -8.37 15.94
CA PHE A 180 -2.52 -9.60 15.23
C PHE A 180 -2.24 -10.83 16.11
N ALA A 181 -3.11 -11.85 15.98
CA ALA A 181 -3.05 -13.05 16.80
C ALA A 181 -1.83 -13.96 16.52
N GLY A 182 -1.16 -13.80 15.38
CA GLY A 182 0.00 -14.62 14.99
C GLY A 182 0.83 -14.02 13.88
N LYS A 183 1.99 -14.62 13.64
CA LYS A 183 2.94 -14.20 12.60
C LYS A 183 2.35 -14.29 11.19
N TYR A 184 1.56 -15.31 10.92
CA TYR A 184 0.86 -15.50 9.65
C TYR A 184 -0.64 -15.46 9.87
N ILE A 185 -1.32 -14.61 9.11
CA ILE A 185 -2.77 -14.47 9.10
C ILE A 185 -3.30 -14.70 7.67
N PRO A 186 -4.57 -15.10 7.49
CA PRO A 186 -5.13 -15.28 6.15
C PRO A 186 -4.96 -14.04 5.26
N ASN A 187 -4.76 -14.26 3.97
CA ASN A 187 -4.67 -13.19 2.96
C ASN A 187 -6.06 -12.59 2.68
N ASP A 188 -6.55 -11.82 3.64
CA ASP A 188 -7.83 -11.12 3.62
C ASP A 188 -7.66 -9.71 4.18
N LEU A 189 -7.57 -8.73 3.28
CA LEU A 189 -7.34 -7.35 3.69
C LEU A 189 -8.55 -6.73 4.39
N LYS A 190 -9.76 -7.26 4.15
CA LYS A 190 -10.95 -6.81 4.89
C LYS A 190 -10.85 -7.18 6.37
N ALA A 191 -10.41 -8.40 6.68
CA ALA A 191 -10.18 -8.83 8.06
C ALA A 191 -9.05 -8.03 8.73
N VAL A 192 -7.99 -7.70 7.98
CA VAL A 192 -6.91 -6.80 8.44
C VAL A 192 -7.45 -5.41 8.75
N ASP A 193 -8.27 -4.84 7.87
CA ASP A 193 -8.91 -3.52 8.07
C ASP A 193 -9.75 -3.48 9.34
N ASP A 194 -10.59 -4.50 9.56
CA ASP A 194 -11.41 -4.59 10.75
C ASP A 194 -10.58 -4.74 12.03
N THR A 195 -9.47 -5.48 11.96
CA THR A 195 -8.51 -5.63 13.07
C THR A 195 -7.84 -4.29 13.40
N ILE A 196 -7.36 -3.55 12.40
CA ILE A 196 -6.74 -2.23 12.59
C ILE A 196 -7.75 -1.26 13.22
N ARG A 197 -8.99 -1.22 12.71
CA ARG A 197 -10.05 -0.36 13.26
C ARG A 197 -10.36 -0.70 14.71
N SER A 198 -10.50 -1.98 15.01
CA SER A 198 -10.73 -2.44 16.37
C SER A 198 -9.60 -2.05 17.32
N PHE A 199 -8.34 -2.25 16.89
CA PHE A 199 -7.16 -1.96 17.69
C PHE A 199 -7.02 -0.48 18.04
N TYR A 200 -7.29 0.41 17.07
CA TYR A 200 -7.20 1.87 17.27
C TYR A 200 -8.52 2.53 17.69
N GLY A 201 -9.59 1.77 17.88
CA GLY A 201 -10.90 2.32 18.26
C GLY A 201 -11.52 3.21 17.15
N ILE A 202 -11.22 2.95 15.88
CA ILE A 202 -11.74 3.73 14.75
C ILE A 202 -13.14 3.21 14.39
N THR A 203 -14.15 4.01 14.67
CA THR A 203 -15.51 3.71 14.22
C THR A 203 -15.66 4.01 12.73
N LYS A 204 -16.32 3.11 11.97
CA LYS A 204 -16.73 3.43 10.59
C LYS A 204 -17.70 4.60 10.68
N ALA A 205 -17.48 5.66 9.91
CA ALA A 205 -18.45 6.74 9.80
C ALA A 205 -19.83 6.15 9.45
N PRO A 206 -20.93 6.62 10.08
CA PRO A 206 -22.26 6.12 9.79
C PRO A 206 -22.54 6.31 8.30
N LYS A 207 -23.01 5.23 7.64
CA LYS A 207 -23.49 5.32 6.26
C LYS A 207 -24.66 6.32 6.26
N ASN A 208 -24.46 7.51 5.72
CA ASN A 208 -25.58 8.37 5.40
C ASN A 208 -26.50 7.59 4.45
N LYS A 209 -27.71 7.34 4.92
CA LYS A 209 -28.77 6.70 4.14
C LYS A 209 -29.22 7.58 2.98
#